data_d33500403cdbe051430afc24189e8f1c
#
_entry.id   d33500403cdbe051430afc24189e8f1c
#
_cell.length_a   1.000
_cell.length_b   1.000
_cell.length_c   1.000
_cell.angle_alpha   90.00
_cell.angle_beta   90.00
_cell.angle_gamma   90.00
#
_symmetry.space_group_name_H-M   'P 1'
#
loop_
_entity.id
_entity.type
_entity.pdbx_description
1 polymer ?
#
loop_
_entity_poly.entity_id
_entity_poly.type
_entity_poly.pdbx_seq_one_letter_code
_entity_poly.pdbx_strand_id
1 'polypeptide(L)'
;MFRNNNGVIMSKGESWKQMRRFTISTLRDFGMGKKSIEEKILEEASHLRDRIESFNGQPFDTTMPVNCTVANVICSIVLGNRFNYRDESFVTLIKLINENVQLAASPLVQLFNSFPFLAYLPGVHQKLFKNIKKVQTFMRKILKESWQELNENDIQSFTDVFMVKQQEESGNPNTHFHENNLLITTSDLFFAGMETSSTTLRWGLLLMAKNPDIQKKVQEEIDQLIGTERNPRLEDRKHMPYTDAVIHEIQRFANIVPLNLPHLTVVDTNFRGYFIPKGTQVIPLLTSVLYDKTQWEKPNEFNPSHFLDAEGKFVKRDAFMPFSAGRRSCAGESLAKAELFLFFTTLLQKFWFRAPPGVTALDLTAVVGVTLAPKPHKLCAMLR
;
A
#
# COMPACT_ATOMS: atom_id res chain seq x y z
N MET A 1 16.22 -15.64 3.46
CA MET A 1 15.63 -14.41 3.95
C MET A 1 14.27 -14.66 4.61
N PHE A 2 13.43 -15.51 4.06
CA PHE A 2 12.06 -15.79 4.49
C PHE A 2 11.89 -17.10 5.28
N ARG A 3 12.93 -17.54 6.02
CA ARG A 3 12.89 -18.82 6.76
C ARG A 3 12.24 -18.74 8.14
N ASN A 4 12.06 -17.55 8.68
CA ASN A 4 11.42 -17.36 9.99
C ASN A 4 9.90 -17.32 9.78
N ASN A 5 9.18 -18.23 10.44
CA ASN A 5 7.72 -18.35 10.36
C ASN A 5 7.00 -17.25 11.18
N ASN A 6 7.47 -16.00 11.07
CA ASN A 6 6.96 -14.83 11.76
C ASN A 6 6.30 -13.85 10.79
N GLY A 7 5.52 -12.93 11.35
CA GLY A 7 4.80 -11.91 10.60
C GLY A 7 3.48 -12.40 10.02
N VAL A 8 2.86 -11.56 9.21
CA VAL A 8 1.56 -11.84 8.60
C VAL A 8 1.68 -12.11 7.09
N ILE A 9 2.78 -11.68 6.46
CA ILE A 9 2.97 -11.83 5.02
C ILE A 9 3.58 -13.20 4.68
N MET A 10 4.75 -13.53 5.26
CA MET A 10 5.56 -14.70 4.85
C MET A 10 5.39 -15.93 5.75
N SER A 11 4.65 -15.81 6.84
CA SER A 11 4.35 -16.92 7.74
C SER A 11 3.39 -17.94 7.15
N LYS A 12 3.36 -19.15 7.70
CA LYS A 12 2.55 -20.28 7.26
C LYS A 12 1.97 -21.06 8.43
N GLY A 13 1.03 -21.94 8.13
CA GLY A 13 0.43 -22.85 9.12
C GLY A 13 -0.32 -22.09 10.22
N GLU A 14 -0.19 -22.55 11.47
CA GLU A 14 -0.91 -22.03 12.61
C GLU A 14 -0.44 -20.61 12.98
N SER A 15 0.87 -20.34 12.93
CA SER A 15 1.41 -18.99 13.14
C SER A 15 0.73 -17.96 12.23
N TRP A 16 0.63 -18.26 10.92
CA TRP A 16 -0.07 -17.35 10.01
C TRP A 16 -1.55 -17.18 10.34
N LYS A 17 -2.26 -18.25 10.68
CA LYS A 17 -3.70 -18.15 11.00
C LYS A 17 -3.93 -17.26 12.21
N GLN A 18 -3.15 -17.45 13.27
CA GLN A 18 -3.26 -16.66 14.49
C GLN A 18 -2.88 -15.21 14.23
N MET A 19 -1.73 -14.95 13.60
CA MET A 19 -1.29 -13.59 13.31
C MET A 19 -2.23 -12.86 12.38
N ARG A 20 -2.72 -13.52 11.32
CA ARG A 20 -3.69 -12.89 10.41
C ARG A 20 -5.03 -12.56 11.12
N ARG A 21 -5.54 -13.50 11.91
CA ARG A 21 -6.78 -13.27 12.67
C ARG A 21 -6.62 -12.10 13.63
N PHE A 22 -5.56 -12.12 14.42
CA PHE A 22 -5.21 -11.06 15.36
C PHE A 22 -5.06 -9.72 14.63
N THR A 23 -4.27 -9.67 13.56
CA THR A 23 -4.02 -8.45 12.80
C THR A 23 -5.31 -7.84 12.26
N ILE A 24 -6.17 -8.64 11.60
CA ILE A 24 -7.40 -8.12 11.03
C ILE A 24 -8.37 -7.64 12.11
N SER A 25 -8.52 -8.36 13.24
CA SER A 25 -9.38 -7.92 14.33
C SER A 25 -8.89 -6.61 14.94
N THR A 26 -7.61 -6.55 15.30
CA THR A 26 -7.01 -5.37 15.93
C THR A 26 -7.03 -4.14 15.03
N LEU A 27 -6.68 -4.28 13.74
CA LEU A 27 -6.78 -3.17 12.80
C LEU A 27 -8.21 -2.64 12.65
N ARG A 28 -9.22 -3.52 12.71
CA ARG A 28 -10.64 -3.10 12.73
C ARG A 28 -10.99 -2.34 13.99
N ASP A 29 -10.44 -2.72 15.13
CA ASP A 29 -10.67 -2.04 16.41
C ASP A 29 -10.08 -0.62 16.37
N PHE A 30 -8.93 -0.44 15.75
CA PHE A 30 -8.30 0.88 15.51
C PHE A 30 -8.85 1.65 14.29
N GLY A 31 -10.01 1.26 13.81
CA GLY A 31 -10.77 2.07 12.86
C GLY A 31 -10.72 1.62 11.41
N MET A 32 -9.97 0.57 11.05
CA MET A 32 -9.99 0.05 9.68
C MET A 32 -11.42 -0.36 9.29
N GLY A 33 -12.00 0.35 8.30
CA GLY A 33 -13.38 0.18 7.87
C GLY A 33 -14.42 0.89 8.76
N LYS A 34 -14.00 1.74 9.70
CA LYS A 34 -14.85 2.58 10.56
C LYS A 34 -14.59 4.07 10.29
N LYS A 35 -15.48 4.93 10.80
CA LYS A 35 -15.37 6.39 10.64
C LYS A 35 -14.11 6.98 11.29
N SER A 36 -13.61 6.39 12.37
CA SER A 36 -12.43 6.88 13.08
C SER A 36 -11.13 6.90 12.26
N ILE A 37 -11.01 6.06 11.22
CA ILE A 37 -9.86 6.10 10.31
C ILE A 37 -9.90 7.30 9.37
N GLU A 38 -11.09 7.83 9.07
CA GLU A 38 -11.27 8.98 8.19
C GLU A 38 -10.53 10.21 8.72
N GLU A 39 -10.63 10.48 10.01
CA GLU A 39 -9.97 11.62 10.65
C GLU A 39 -8.44 11.54 10.53
N LYS A 40 -7.88 10.37 10.79
CA LYS A 40 -6.43 10.13 10.65
C LYS A 40 -5.95 10.32 9.20
N ILE A 41 -6.72 9.83 8.22
CA ILE A 41 -6.38 10.00 6.80
C ILE A 41 -6.52 11.48 6.39
N LEU A 42 -7.57 12.17 6.82
CA LEU A 42 -7.79 13.57 6.47
C LEU A 42 -6.75 14.51 7.08
N GLU A 43 -6.27 14.22 8.29
CA GLU A 43 -5.16 14.95 8.89
C GLU A 43 -3.92 14.87 7.99
N GLU A 44 -3.53 13.68 7.58
CA GLU A 44 -2.36 13.49 6.70
C GLU A 44 -2.62 14.00 5.27
N ALA A 45 -3.85 13.92 4.77
CA ALA A 45 -4.22 14.51 3.48
C ALA A 45 -4.11 16.05 3.51
N SER A 46 -4.47 16.70 4.63
CA SER A 46 -4.26 18.13 4.82
C SER A 46 -2.78 18.49 4.81
N HIS A 47 -1.94 17.75 5.53
CA HIS A 47 -0.50 17.97 5.50
C HIS A 47 0.10 17.78 4.09
N LEU A 48 -0.35 16.79 3.33
CA LEU A 48 0.09 16.59 1.94
C LEU A 48 -0.34 17.74 1.06
N ARG A 49 -1.59 18.19 1.19
CA ARG A 49 -2.13 19.36 0.49
C ARG A 49 -1.27 20.60 0.74
N ASP A 50 -1.02 20.93 2.01
CA ASP A 50 -0.23 22.10 2.41
C ASP A 50 1.21 22.01 1.91
N ARG A 51 1.79 20.80 1.93
CA ARG A 51 3.12 20.54 1.36
C ARG A 51 3.14 20.76 -0.15
N ILE A 52 2.14 20.28 -0.89
CA ILE A 52 2.05 20.47 -2.34
C ILE A 52 1.82 21.96 -2.67
N GLU A 53 0.97 22.66 -1.92
CA GLU A 53 0.73 24.09 -2.06
C GLU A 53 2.01 24.91 -1.90
N SER A 54 2.91 24.50 -0.96
CA SER A 54 4.19 25.19 -0.73
C SER A 54 5.15 25.18 -1.93
N PHE A 55 4.92 24.35 -2.93
CA PHE A 55 5.68 24.38 -4.19
C PHE A 55 5.20 25.49 -5.15
N ASN A 56 4.10 26.18 -4.84
CA ASN A 56 3.60 27.32 -5.60
C ASN A 56 3.51 27.06 -7.13
N GLY A 57 2.98 25.91 -7.53
CA GLY A 57 2.86 25.50 -8.92
C GLY A 57 4.17 25.12 -9.61
N GLN A 58 5.30 25.18 -8.91
CA GLN A 58 6.59 24.73 -9.46
C GLN A 58 6.65 23.21 -9.57
N PRO A 59 7.46 22.67 -10.50
CA PRO A 59 7.62 21.23 -10.68
C PRO A 59 8.20 20.55 -9.42
N PHE A 60 7.50 19.59 -8.86
CA PHE A 60 7.94 18.80 -7.69
C PHE A 60 7.88 17.30 -7.93
N ASP A 61 8.73 16.56 -7.22
CA ASP A 61 8.69 15.08 -7.15
C ASP A 61 7.64 14.63 -6.16
N THR A 62 6.72 13.77 -6.59
CA THR A 62 5.61 13.28 -5.78
C THR A 62 6.02 12.20 -4.76
N THR A 63 7.20 11.60 -4.91
CA THR A 63 7.60 10.39 -4.19
C THR A 63 7.63 10.59 -2.67
N MET A 64 8.49 11.48 -2.19
CA MET A 64 8.66 11.63 -0.74
C MET A 64 7.45 12.28 -0.05
N PRO A 65 6.82 13.34 -0.60
CA PRO A 65 5.61 13.88 0.00
C PRO A 65 4.51 12.84 0.19
N VAL A 66 4.19 12.06 -0.86
CA VAL A 66 3.15 11.04 -0.78
C VAL A 66 3.54 9.88 0.14
N ASN A 67 4.77 9.38 0.05
CA ASN A 67 5.21 8.25 0.88
C ASN A 67 5.21 8.60 2.37
N CYS A 68 5.67 9.80 2.75
CA CYS A 68 5.70 10.22 4.15
C CYS A 68 4.29 10.34 4.77
N THR A 69 3.33 10.89 4.02
CA THR A 69 1.96 11.06 4.52
C THR A 69 1.23 9.72 4.65
N VAL A 70 1.32 8.86 3.65
CA VAL A 70 0.75 7.49 3.73
C VAL A 70 1.43 6.69 4.85
N ALA A 71 2.76 6.82 5.01
CA ALA A 71 3.47 6.17 6.12
C ALA A 71 2.95 6.63 7.48
N ASN A 72 2.60 7.90 7.66
CA ASN A 72 2.06 8.40 8.92
C ASN A 72 0.65 7.86 9.22
N VAL A 73 -0.19 7.65 8.21
CA VAL A 73 -1.48 6.98 8.43
C VAL A 73 -1.25 5.59 9.06
N ILE A 74 -0.37 4.78 8.47
CA ILE A 74 -0.10 3.44 9.01
C ILE A 74 0.61 3.49 10.37
N CYS A 75 1.53 4.46 10.59
CA CYS A 75 2.18 4.66 11.89
C CYS A 75 1.16 4.99 12.99
N SER A 76 0.19 5.85 12.72
CA SER A 76 -0.84 6.23 13.70
C SER A 76 -1.76 5.07 14.10
N ILE A 77 -1.85 4.02 13.28
CA ILE A 77 -2.63 2.81 13.58
C ILE A 77 -1.76 1.76 14.27
N VAL A 78 -0.56 1.54 13.72
CA VAL A 78 0.30 0.43 14.13
C VAL A 78 1.12 0.79 15.35
N LEU A 79 1.66 2.02 15.42
CA LEU A 79 2.56 2.48 16.47
C LEU A 79 1.90 3.49 17.45
N GLY A 80 0.67 3.94 17.15
CA GLY A 80 -0.03 4.95 17.95
C GLY A 80 0.41 6.39 17.73
N ASN A 81 1.50 6.62 17.01
CA ASN A 81 2.13 7.93 16.84
C ASN A 81 2.38 8.24 15.38
N ARG A 82 2.40 9.53 15.03
CA ARG A 82 2.85 10.04 13.74
C ARG A 82 4.27 10.63 13.88
N PHE A 83 5.02 10.62 12.78
CA PHE A 83 6.38 11.18 12.72
C PHE A 83 6.39 12.56 12.09
N ASN A 84 7.34 13.39 12.52
CA ASN A 84 7.60 14.66 11.86
C ASN A 84 8.22 14.39 10.48
N TYR A 85 7.73 15.09 9.45
CA TYR A 85 8.24 14.99 8.07
C TYR A 85 9.70 15.44 7.91
N ARG A 86 10.27 16.13 8.90
CA ARG A 86 11.68 16.55 8.93
C ARG A 86 12.55 15.62 9.78
N ASP A 87 11.95 14.59 10.40
CA ASP A 87 12.73 13.59 11.14
C ASP A 87 13.60 12.79 10.16
N GLU A 88 14.92 12.96 10.29
CA GLU A 88 15.91 12.30 9.42
C GLU A 88 15.83 10.77 9.51
N SER A 89 15.52 10.24 10.68
CA SER A 89 15.40 8.80 10.91
C SER A 89 14.19 8.25 10.15
N PHE A 90 13.04 8.93 10.24
CA PHE A 90 11.83 8.58 9.51
C PHE A 90 12.01 8.69 7.99
N VAL A 91 12.58 9.81 7.51
CA VAL A 91 12.89 10.01 6.08
C VAL A 91 13.86 8.93 5.57
N THR A 92 14.86 8.57 6.39
CA THR A 92 15.82 7.50 6.05
C THR A 92 15.15 6.15 5.99
N LEU A 93 14.23 5.84 6.93
CA LEU A 93 13.44 4.60 6.91
C LEU A 93 12.66 4.46 5.58
N ILE A 94 11.95 5.50 5.17
CA ILE A 94 11.18 5.51 3.92
C ILE A 94 12.09 5.31 2.69
N LYS A 95 13.25 6.00 2.65
CA LYS A 95 14.24 5.82 1.57
C LYS A 95 14.77 4.39 1.51
N LEU A 96 15.06 3.77 2.67
CA LEU A 96 15.51 2.37 2.73
C LEU A 96 14.44 1.40 2.22
N ILE A 97 13.17 1.65 2.52
CA ILE A 97 12.07 0.82 2.03
C ILE A 97 11.95 0.95 0.52
N ASN A 98 11.91 2.16 -0.02
CA ASN A 98 11.84 2.38 -1.46
C ASN A 98 13.00 1.70 -2.21
N GLU A 99 14.21 1.76 -1.67
CA GLU A 99 15.36 1.07 -2.23
C GLU A 99 15.20 -0.45 -2.15
N ASN A 100 14.71 -0.97 -1.03
CA ASN A 100 14.50 -2.41 -0.83
C ASN A 100 13.46 -2.99 -1.80
N VAL A 101 12.42 -2.23 -2.13
CA VAL A 101 11.40 -2.62 -3.13
C VAL A 101 12.05 -2.93 -4.49
N GLN A 102 12.97 -2.06 -4.93
CA GLN A 102 13.68 -2.22 -6.19
C GLN A 102 14.72 -3.35 -6.11
N LEU A 103 15.52 -3.38 -5.05
CA LEU A 103 16.55 -4.41 -4.84
C LEU A 103 15.94 -5.81 -4.77
N ALA A 104 14.80 -5.98 -4.09
CA ALA A 104 14.16 -7.27 -3.92
C ALA A 104 13.65 -7.88 -5.24
N ALA A 105 13.31 -7.05 -6.23
CA ALA A 105 12.91 -7.51 -7.57
C ALA A 105 14.09 -7.74 -8.51
N SER A 106 15.31 -7.37 -8.12
CA SER A 106 16.47 -7.54 -9.00
C SER A 106 16.72 -9.01 -9.37
N PRO A 107 17.17 -9.31 -10.60
CA PRO A 107 17.44 -10.67 -11.04
C PRO A 107 18.41 -11.43 -10.12
N LEU A 108 19.40 -10.75 -9.56
CA LEU A 108 20.36 -11.35 -8.65
C LEU A 108 19.75 -11.76 -7.31
N VAL A 109 18.76 -11.01 -6.79
CA VAL A 109 18.04 -11.39 -5.58
C VAL A 109 17.08 -12.54 -5.87
N GLN A 110 16.44 -12.56 -7.04
CA GLN A 110 15.61 -13.70 -7.44
C GLN A 110 16.44 -14.98 -7.62
N LEU A 111 17.62 -14.86 -8.20
CA LEU A 111 18.57 -15.98 -8.30
C LEU A 111 19.01 -16.46 -6.91
N PHE A 112 19.31 -15.54 -5.98
CA PHE A 112 19.60 -15.87 -4.58
C PHE A 112 18.45 -16.60 -3.89
N ASN A 113 17.21 -16.21 -4.14
CA ASN A 113 16.04 -16.88 -3.58
C ASN A 113 15.95 -18.35 -4.03
N SER A 114 16.35 -18.64 -5.28
CA SER A 114 16.40 -19.99 -5.85
C SER A 114 17.63 -20.80 -5.38
N PHE A 115 18.75 -20.11 -5.17
CA PHE A 115 20.03 -20.71 -4.81
C PHE A 115 20.63 -20.04 -3.56
N PRO A 116 20.18 -20.40 -2.34
CA PRO A 116 20.57 -19.72 -1.09
C PRO A 116 22.07 -19.71 -0.79
N PHE A 117 22.86 -20.62 -1.35
CA PHE A 117 24.31 -20.63 -1.19
C PHE A 117 25.01 -19.40 -1.78
N LEU A 118 24.35 -18.68 -2.70
CA LEU A 118 24.83 -17.41 -3.23
C LEU A 118 24.91 -16.28 -2.19
N ALA A 119 24.37 -16.50 -0.99
CA ALA A 119 24.45 -15.54 0.12
C ALA A 119 25.89 -15.14 0.47
N TYR A 120 26.84 -16.03 0.25
CA TYR A 120 28.28 -15.82 0.56
C TYR A 120 29.01 -15.02 -0.52
N LEU A 121 28.41 -14.82 -1.70
CA LEU A 121 29.01 -14.04 -2.77
C LEU A 121 28.70 -12.54 -2.62
N PRO A 122 29.58 -11.63 -3.08
CA PRO A 122 29.27 -10.21 -3.10
C PRO A 122 28.15 -9.92 -4.11
N GLY A 123 27.22 -9.01 -3.75
CA GLY A 123 26.13 -8.67 -4.64
C GLY A 123 25.05 -7.80 -4.01
N VAL A 124 24.06 -7.42 -4.80
CA VAL A 124 22.94 -6.54 -4.38
C VAL A 124 22.12 -7.12 -3.24
N HIS A 125 22.07 -8.44 -3.10
CA HIS A 125 21.37 -9.10 -1.98
C HIS A 125 22.00 -8.73 -0.63
N GLN A 126 23.34 -8.52 -0.54
CA GLN A 126 23.99 -8.08 0.70
C GLN A 126 23.54 -6.66 1.06
N LYS A 127 23.40 -5.76 0.08
CA LYS A 127 22.87 -4.42 0.31
C LYS A 127 21.44 -4.48 0.83
N LEU A 128 20.60 -5.33 0.22
CA LEU A 128 19.24 -5.57 0.67
C LEU A 128 19.20 -6.06 2.13
N PHE A 129 20.04 -7.03 2.51
CA PHE A 129 20.12 -7.53 3.88
C PHE A 129 20.56 -6.45 4.87
N LYS A 130 21.57 -5.66 4.50
CA LYS A 130 22.03 -4.54 5.32
C LYS A 130 20.91 -3.51 5.54
N ASN A 131 20.18 -3.18 4.50
CA ASN A 131 19.04 -2.25 4.58
C ASN A 131 17.92 -2.81 5.47
N ILE A 132 17.55 -4.08 5.29
CA ILE A 132 16.54 -4.74 6.13
C ILE A 132 16.97 -4.72 7.61
N LYS A 133 18.24 -5.00 7.89
CA LYS A 133 18.76 -4.94 9.27
C LYS A 133 18.61 -3.53 9.85
N LYS A 134 18.88 -2.47 9.06
CA LYS A 134 18.68 -1.08 9.50
C LYS A 134 17.21 -0.79 9.79
N VAL A 135 16.29 -1.22 8.91
CA VAL A 135 14.83 -1.07 9.13
C VAL A 135 14.41 -1.79 10.41
N GLN A 136 14.85 -3.03 10.62
CA GLN A 136 14.55 -3.79 11.85
C GLN A 136 15.14 -3.14 13.10
N THR A 137 16.35 -2.55 13.00
CA THR A 137 16.95 -1.84 14.13
C THR A 137 16.14 -0.61 14.51
N PHE A 138 15.66 0.15 13.51
CA PHE A 138 14.77 1.28 13.73
C PHE A 138 13.44 0.83 14.39
N MET A 139 12.81 -0.20 13.86
CA MET A 139 11.56 -0.74 14.42
C MET A 139 11.75 -1.25 15.85
N ARG A 140 12.84 -1.97 16.14
CA ARG A 140 13.14 -2.42 17.53
C ARG A 140 13.29 -1.26 18.50
N LYS A 141 13.90 -0.16 18.07
CA LYS A 141 14.02 1.04 18.92
C LYS A 141 12.65 1.56 19.30
N ILE A 142 11.78 1.77 18.32
CA ILE A 142 10.41 2.25 18.56
C ILE A 142 9.62 1.27 19.43
N LEU A 143 9.66 -0.02 19.13
CA LEU A 143 8.93 -1.03 19.92
C LEU A 143 9.42 -1.09 21.36
N LYS A 144 10.73 -0.85 21.60
CA LYS A 144 11.28 -0.76 22.95
C LYS A 144 10.77 0.47 23.70
N GLU A 145 10.69 1.61 23.01
CA GLU A 145 10.13 2.85 23.56
C GLU A 145 8.65 2.65 23.89
N SER A 146 7.85 2.12 22.94
CA SER A 146 6.43 1.79 23.17
C SER A 146 6.22 0.82 24.32
N TRP A 147 7.11 -0.17 24.50
CA TRP A 147 7.04 -1.09 25.63
C TRP A 147 7.23 -0.41 26.99
N GLN A 148 8.10 0.61 27.06
CA GLN A 148 8.34 1.37 28.29
C GLN A 148 7.17 2.32 28.64
N GLU A 149 6.43 2.75 27.61
CA GLU A 149 5.30 3.67 27.73
C GLU A 149 3.94 2.95 27.79
N LEU A 150 3.92 1.61 27.68
CA LEU A 150 2.72 0.81 27.61
C LEU A 150 1.82 1.02 28.84
N ASN A 151 0.62 1.48 28.61
CA ASN A 151 -0.44 1.59 29.62
C ASN A 151 -1.60 0.66 29.26
N GLU A 152 -1.75 -0.43 30.00
CA GLU A 152 -2.79 -1.43 29.76
C GLU A 152 -4.22 -0.89 29.89
N ASN A 153 -4.40 0.25 30.57
CA ASN A 153 -5.69 0.93 30.71
C ASN A 153 -5.98 1.93 29.57
N ASP A 154 -4.99 2.21 28.72
CA ASP A 154 -5.12 3.17 27.62
C ASP A 154 -4.38 2.66 26.36
N ILE A 155 -5.00 1.76 25.65
CA ILE A 155 -4.47 1.07 24.48
C ILE A 155 -4.70 1.93 23.23
N GLN A 156 -3.63 2.43 22.62
CA GLN A 156 -3.67 3.40 21.53
C GLN A 156 -3.28 2.82 20.17
N SER A 157 -2.66 1.63 20.11
CA SER A 157 -2.05 1.10 18.90
C SER A 157 -2.17 -0.42 18.75
N PHE A 158 -1.93 -0.88 17.51
CA PHE A 158 -1.79 -2.31 17.25
C PHE A 158 -0.67 -2.95 18.09
N THR A 159 0.46 -2.23 18.25
CA THR A 159 1.61 -2.73 19.02
C THR A 159 1.28 -2.89 20.48
N ASP A 160 0.47 -1.99 21.06
CA ASP A 160 0.04 -2.10 22.47
C ASP A 160 -0.80 -3.35 22.69
N VAL A 161 -1.81 -3.59 21.82
CA VAL A 161 -2.65 -4.82 21.93
C VAL A 161 -1.78 -6.07 21.81
N PHE A 162 -0.79 -6.05 20.90
CA PHE A 162 0.11 -7.19 20.76
C PHE A 162 0.96 -7.41 22.03
N MET A 163 1.48 -6.34 22.61
CA MET A 163 2.31 -6.39 23.82
C MET A 163 1.51 -6.89 25.04
N VAL A 164 0.28 -6.41 25.22
CA VAL A 164 -0.63 -6.95 26.25
C VAL A 164 -0.86 -8.43 26.03
N LYS A 165 -1.16 -8.83 24.80
CA LYS A 165 -1.38 -10.26 24.47
C LYS A 165 -0.12 -11.10 24.71
N GLN A 166 1.05 -10.56 24.48
CA GLN A 166 2.33 -11.21 24.75
C GLN A 166 2.53 -11.43 26.26
N GLN A 167 2.14 -10.46 27.10
CA GLN A 167 2.17 -10.60 28.56
C GLN A 167 1.20 -11.67 29.05
N GLU A 168 -0.06 -11.63 28.59
CA GLU A 168 -1.07 -12.63 28.92
C GLU A 168 -0.65 -14.06 28.61
N GLU A 169 0.05 -14.26 27.49
CA GLU A 169 0.49 -15.56 27.02
C GLU A 169 1.93 -15.94 27.41
N SER A 170 2.59 -15.17 28.31
CA SER A 170 4.01 -15.36 28.66
C SER A 170 4.34 -16.76 29.20
N GLY A 171 3.38 -17.44 29.85
CA GLY A 171 3.52 -18.80 30.34
C GLY A 171 3.25 -19.90 29.31
N ASN A 172 2.83 -19.56 28.09
CA ASN A 172 2.49 -20.54 27.05
C ASN A 172 3.70 -20.81 26.11
N PRO A 173 4.34 -21.99 26.17
CA PRO A 173 5.51 -22.28 25.34
C PRO A 173 5.19 -22.35 23.83
N ASN A 174 3.92 -22.48 23.47
CA ASN A 174 3.46 -22.55 22.09
C ASN A 174 2.87 -21.22 21.59
N THR A 175 3.04 -20.15 22.34
CA THR A 175 2.52 -18.82 21.93
C THR A 175 3.19 -18.33 20.65
N HIS A 176 2.41 -17.67 19.82
CA HIS A 176 2.90 -16.92 18.67
C HIS A 176 3.08 -15.41 18.99
N PHE A 177 2.73 -14.99 20.21
CA PHE A 177 2.92 -13.61 20.66
C PHE A 177 4.25 -13.47 21.39
N HIS A 178 5.30 -13.17 20.62
CA HIS A 178 6.67 -12.97 21.11
C HIS A 178 7.37 -11.85 20.33
N GLU A 179 8.44 -11.29 20.89
CA GLU A 179 9.14 -10.11 20.38
C GLU A 179 9.47 -10.17 18.87
N ASN A 180 10.00 -11.31 18.40
CA ASN A 180 10.35 -11.44 16.98
C ASN A 180 9.11 -11.40 16.09
N ASN A 181 7.99 -11.95 16.53
CA ASN A 181 6.75 -11.93 15.75
C ASN A 181 6.12 -10.53 15.76
N LEU A 182 6.18 -9.81 16.91
CA LEU A 182 5.81 -8.41 16.98
C LEU A 182 6.63 -7.57 15.99
N LEU A 183 7.96 -7.67 16.05
CA LEU A 183 8.87 -6.93 15.17
C LEU A 183 8.56 -7.16 13.68
N ILE A 184 8.39 -8.42 13.28
CA ILE A 184 8.17 -8.74 11.86
C ILE A 184 6.76 -8.33 11.43
N THR A 185 5.74 -8.57 12.27
CA THR A 185 4.35 -8.17 11.94
C THR A 185 4.23 -6.65 11.81
N THR A 186 4.82 -5.89 12.72
CA THR A 186 4.85 -4.41 12.66
C THR A 186 5.57 -3.94 11.39
N SER A 187 6.72 -4.56 11.06
CA SER A 187 7.45 -4.25 9.83
C SER A 187 6.67 -4.60 8.58
N ASP A 188 5.97 -5.74 8.56
CA ASP A 188 5.10 -6.18 7.47
C ASP A 188 3.97 -5.17 7.22
N LEU A 189 3.28 -4.73 8.28
CA LEU A 189 2.17 -3.77 8.20
C LEU A 189 2.64 -2.40 7.73
N PHE A 190 3.75 -1.91 8.27
CA PHE A 190 4.33 -0.64 7.86
C PHE A 190 4.73 -0.65 6.39
N PHE A 191 5.48 -1.67 5.96
CA PHE A 191 5.91 -1.82 4.57
C PHE A 191 4.71 -1.92 3.62
N ALA A 192 3.77 -2.84 3.90
CA ALA A 192 2.64 -3.08 3.01
C ALA A 192 1.69 -1.88 2.93
N GLY A 193 1.41 -1.23 4.06
CA GLY A 193 0.49 -0.08 4.10
C GLY A 193 1.06 1.16 3.42
N MET A 194 2.35 1.45 3.62
CA MET A 194 2.98 2.62 3.02
C MET A 194 3.21 2.45 1.53
N GLU A 195 3.88 1.39 1.10
CA GLU A 195 4.38 1.25 -0.27
C GLU A 195 3.25 1.14 -1.30
N THR A 196 2.21 0.36 -1.00
CA THR A 196 1.15 0.08 -1.98
C THR A 196 0.23 1.27 -2.20
N SER A 197 -0.25 1.90 -1.14
CA SER A 197 -1.14 3.06 -1.23
C SER A 197 -0.43 4.27 -1.84
N SER A 198 0.81 4.54 -1.42
CA SER A 198 1.59 5.67 -1.97
C SER A 198 1.91 5.48 -3.45
N THR A 199 2.30 4.28 -3.87
CA THR A 199 2.57 3.97 -5.28
C THR A 199 1.30 4.13 -6.12
N THR A 200 0.14 3.67 -5.64
CA THR A 200 -1.14 3.83 -6.33
C THR A 200 -1.54 5.30 -6.45
N LEU A 201 -1.38 6.09 -5.39
CA LEU A 201 -1.66 7.54 -5.43
C LEU A 201 -0.74 8.27 -6.41
N ARG A 202 0.55 7.94 -6.44
CA ARG A 202 1.51 8.51 -7.40
C ARG A 202 1.13 8.19 -8.84
N TRP A 203 0.69 6.96 -9.13
CA TRP A 203 0.10 6.61 -10.42
C TRP A 203 -1.15 7.43 -10.71
N GLY A 204 -2.04 7.59 -9.72
CA GLY A 204 -3.25 8.39 -9.84
C GLY A 204 -2.96 9.82 -10.27
N LEU A 205 -2.04 10.51 -9.57
CA LEU A 205 -1.65 11.88 -9.90
C LEU A 205 -1.00 12.00 -11.29
N LEU A 206 -0.15 11.04 -11.66
CA LEU A 206 0.47 11.00 -12.98
C LEU A 206 -0.55 10.79 -14.10
N LEU A 207 -1.51 9.87 -13.89
CA LEU A 207 -2.59 9.60 -14.83
C LEU A 207 -3.55 10.77 -14.98
N MET A 208 -3.84 11.50 -13.90
CA MET A 208 -4.65 12.73 -13.96
C MET A 208 -3.94 13.82 -14.76
N ALA A 209 -2.65 14.03 -14.51
CA ALA A 209 -1.87 15.00 -15.28
C ALA A 209 -1.76 14.67 -16.78
N LYS A 210 -1.77 13.37 -17.11
CA LYS A 210 -1.74 12.88 -18.50
C LYS A 210 -3.09 12.95 -19.19
N ASN A 211 -4.20 12.84 -18.45
CA ASN A 211 -5.56 12.77 -18.98
C ASN A 211 -6.42 13.93 -18.42
N PRO A 212 -6.19 15.17 -18.90
CA PRO A 212 -6.83 16.38 -18.35
C PRO A 212 -8.36 16.33 -18.43
N ASP A 213 -8.95 15.69 -19.46
CA ASP A 213 -10.40 15.56 -19.59
C ASP A 213 -11.01 14.64 -18.51
N ILE A 214 -10.29 13.59 -18.14
CA ILE A 214 -10.71 12.70 -17.05
C ILE A 214 -10.57 13.44 -15.71
N GLN A 215 -9.47 14.13 -15.51
CA GLN A 215 -9.24 14.96 -14.32
C GLN A 215 -10.36 16.00 -14.15
N LYS A 216 -10.74 16.70 -15.25
CA LYS A 216 -11.82 17.69 -15.25
C LYS A 216 -13.15 17.08 -14.79
N LYS A 217 -13.53 15.91 -15.33
CA LYS A 217 -14.78 15.23 -14.93
C LYS A 217 -14.80 14.82 -13.47
N VAL A 218 -13.66 14.33 -12.93
CA VAL A 218 -13.53 14.04 -11.49
C VAL A 218 -13.76 15.33 -10.67
N GLN A 219 -13.16 16.43 -11.10
CA GLN A 219 -13.28 17.71 -10.42
C GLN A 219 -14.70 18.29 -10.49
N GLU A 220 -15.38 18.13 -11.61
CA GLU A 220 -16.78 18.51 -11.77
C GLU A 220 -17.69 17.72 -10.81
N GLU A 221 -17.45 16.41 -10.64
CA GLU A 221 -18.18 15.59 -9.67
C GLU A 221 -17.89 16.01 -8.23
N ILE A 222 -16.62 16.32 -7.89
CA ILE A 222 -16.23 16.86 -6.58
C ILE A 222 -16.95 18.19 -6.31
N ASP A 223 -16.95 19.11 -7.27
CA ASP A 223 -17.55 20.46 -7.12
C ASP A 223 -19.07 20.36 -6.89
N GLN A 224 -19.75 19.45 -7.58
CA GLN A 224 -21.19 19.25 -7.47
C GLN A 224 -21.62 18.63 -6.13
N LEU A 225 -20.82 17.72 -5.56
CA LEU A 225 -21.24 16.93 -4.41
C LEU A 225 -20.59 17.37 -3.10
N ILE A 226 -19.36 17.86 -3.16
CA ILE A 226 -18.57 18.25 -1.98
C ILE A 226 -18.42 19.76 -1.92
N GLY A 227 -18.13 20.40 -3.06
CA GLY A 227 -17.79 21.80 -3.16
C GLY A 227 -16.39 22.09 -2.63
N THR A 228 -16.15 23.37 -2.26
CA THR A 228 -14.84 23.84 -1.76
C THR A 228 -14.79 24.02 -0.24
N GLU A 229 -15.95 24.04 0.43
CA GLU A 229 -16.08 24.47 1.83
C GLU A 229 -15.80 23.37 2.86
N ARG A 230 -15.90 22.13 2.46
CA ARG A 230 -15.67 20.99 3.38
C ARG A 230 -14.71 19.97 2.79
N ASN A 231 -14.07 19.22 3.68
CA ASN A 231 -13.28 18.06 3.26
C ASN A 231 -14.17 16.91 2.74
N PRO A 232 -13.66 16.08 1.81
CA PRO A 232 -14.28 14.81 1.42
C PRO A 232 -14.50 13.90 2.62
N ARG A 233 -15.53 13.04 2.56
CA ARG A 233 -15.83 12.01 3.54
C ARG A 233 -15.99 10.66 2.85
N LEU A 234 -15.75 9.56 3.56
CA LEU A 234 -15.93 8.21 2.99
C LEU A 234 -17.37 7.95 2.52
N GLU A 235 -18.35 8.58 3.14
CA GLU A 235 -19.75 8.48 2.74
C GLU A 235 -20.03 9.11 1.37
N ASP A 236 -19.26 10.13 0.96
CA ASP A 236 -19.43 10.81 -0.34
C ASP A 236 -19.18 9.85 -1.50
N ARG A 237 -18.29 8.87 -1.32
CA ARG A 237 -17.93 7.89 -2.34
C ARG A 237 -19.12 7.20 -2.98
N LYS A 238 -20.20 6.97 -2.21
CA LYS A 238 -21.42 6.32 -2.70
C LYS A 238 -22.15 7.15 -3.77
N HIS A 239 -21.88 8.46 -3.78
CA HIS A 239 -22.52 9.43 -4.67
C HIS A 239 -21.56 9.95 -5.73
N MET A 240 -20.34 9.39 -5.81
CA MET A 240 -19.27 9.79 -6.72
C MET A 240 -18.86 8.63 -7.66
N PRO A 241 -19.79 8.13 -8.49
CA PRO A 241 -19.55 6.95 -9.32
C PRO A 241 -18.42 7.13 -10.32
N TYR A 242 -18.22 8.33 -10.88
CA TYR A 242 -17.15 8.59 -11.83
C TYR A 242 -15.78 8.61 -11.14
N THR A 243 -15.66 9.29 -10.01
CA THR A 243 -14.43 9.29 -9.20
C THR A 243 -14.07 7.90 -8.70
N ASP A 244 -15.07 7.12 -8.26
CA ASP A 244 -14.85 5.73 -7.84
C ASP A 244 -14.39 4.86 -9.03
N ALA A 245 -14.97 5.03 -10.21
CA ALA A 245 -14.53 4.36 -11.43
C ALA A 245 -13.10 4.73 -11.82
N VAL A 246 -12.71 6.01 -11.70
CA VAL A 246 -11.34 6.47 -11.96
C VAL A 246 -10.35 5.82 -10.99
N ILE A 247 -10.66 5.76 -9.70
CA ILE A 247 -9.79 5.12 -8.69
C ILE A 247 -9.64 3.62 -8.97
N HIS A 248 -10.71 2.93 -9.35
CA HIS A 248 -10.65 1.52 -9.73
C HIS A 248 -9.80 1.33 -11.00
N GLU A 249 -9.96 2.20 -11.98
CA GLU A 249 -9.18 2.12 -13.22
C GLU A 249 -7.69 2.44 -12.99
N ILE A 250 -7.35 3.36 -12.07
CA ILE A 250 -5.97 3.57 -11.65
C ILE A 250 -5.37 2.25 -11.12
N GLN A 251 -6.08 1.56 -10.23
CA GLN A 251 -5.61 0.29 -9.67
C GLN A 251 -5.49 -0.81 -10.72
N ARG A 252 -6.44 -0.91 -11.64
CA ARG A 252 -6.42 -1.87 -12.74
C ARG A 252 -5.24 -1.60 -13.68
N PHE A 253 -5.14 -0.37 -14.18
CA PHE A 253 -4.15 0.04 -15.18
C PHE A 253 -2.72 0.06 -14.63
N ALA A 254 -2.52 0.57 -13.42
CA ALA A 254 -1.20 0.58 -12.79
C ALA A 254 -0.73 -0.83 -12.40
N ASN A 255 -1.68 -1.73 -12.05
CA ASN A 255 -1.39 -3.13 -11.72
C ASN A 255 -0.13 -3.28 -10.86
N ILE A 256 -0.11 -2.56 -9.73
CA ILE A 256 1.12 -2.34 -8.93
C ILE A 256 1.75 -3.62 -8.37
N VAL A 257 1.02 -4.74 -8.26
CA VAL A 257 1.52 -6.03 -7.78
C VAL A 257 1.24 -7.13 -8.82
N PRO A 258 1.88 -7.09 -10.00
CA PRO A 258 1.52 -7.89 -11.18
C PRO A 258 1.63 -9.40 -10.97
N LEU A 259 2.59 -9.83 -10.14
CA LEU A 259 2.88 -11.23 -9.86
C LEU A 259 2.24 -11.73 -8.56
N ASN A 260 1.44 -10.89 -7.87
CA ASN A 260 0.99 -11.17 -6.51
C ASN A 260 2.18 -11.48 -5.58
N LEU A 261 1.90 -12.01 -4.39
CA LEU A 261 2.92 -12.62 -3.54
C LEU A 261 2.97 -14.13 -3.84
N PRO A 262 4.18 -14.74 -3.91
CA PRO A 262 4.30 -16.17 -4.12
C PRO A 262 3.63 -16.98 -3.01
N HIS A 263 2.85 -17.99 -3.37
CA HIS A 263 2.22 -18.94 -2.47
C HIS A 263 3.01 -20.27 -2.46
N LEU A 264 2.87 -21.04 -1.39
CA LEU A 264 3.35 -22.42 -1.33
C LEU A 264 2.17 -23.35 -1.09
N THR A 265 2.09 -24.45 -1.84
CA THR A 265 1.10 -25.50 -1.57
C THR A 265 1.43 -26.18 -0.24
N VAL A 266 0.42 -26.34 0.61
CA VAL A 266 0.55 -26.94 1.94
C VAL A 266 0.24 -28.45 1.94
N VAL A 267 -0.42 -28.92 0.89
CA VAL A 267 -0.75 -30.32 0.60
C VAL A 267 -0.60 -30.58 -0.89
N ASP A 268 -0.50 -31.84 -1.29
CA ASP A 268 -0.64 -32.25 -2.67
C ASP A 268 -2.02 -31.83 -3.19
N THR A 269 -2.07 -31.21 -4.36
CA THR A 269 -3.28 -30.59 -4.89
C THR A 269 -3.46 -30.92 -6.36
N ASN A 270 -4.67 -31.32 -6.75
CA ASN A 270 -5.05 -31.41 -8.16
C ASN A 270 -5.79 -30.14 -8.56
N PHE A 271 -5.29 -29.43 -9.57
CA PHE A 271 -5.88 -28.21 -10.08
C PHE A 271 -6.08 -28.30 -11.60
N ARG A 272 -7.32 -28.33 -12.06
CA ARG A 272 -7.68 -28.44 -13.48
C ARG A 272 -6.97 -29.58 -14.22
N GLY A 273 -6.84 -30.75 -13.57
CA GLY A 273 -6.16 -31.93 -14.12
C GLY A 273 -4.65 -31.96 -13.94
N TYR A 274 -4.04 -30.91 -13.39
CA TYR A 274 -2.61 -30.88 -13.07
C TYR A 274 -2.39 -31.29 -11.62
N PHE A 275 -1.47 -32.23 -11.39
CA PHE A 275 -0.99 -32.58 -10.06
C PHE A 275 0.10 -31.59 -9.63
N ILE A 276 -0.13 -30.93 -8.50
CA ILE A 276 0.80 -29.97 -7.91
C ILE A 276 1.25 -30.51 -6.54
N PRO A 277 2.51 -30.93 -6.40
CA PRO A 277 3.03 -31.45 -5.13
C PRO A 277 3.00 -30.41 -4.01
N LYS A 278 2.91 -30.88 -2.78
CA LYS A 278 3.15 -30.07 -1.57
C LYS A 278 4.52 -29.37 -1.63
N GLY A 279 4.56 -28.09 -1.23
CA GLY A 279 5.77 -27.28 -1.25
C GLY A 279 6.09 -26.65 -2.61
N THR A 280 5.22 -26.82 -3.61
CA THR A 280 5.36 -26.13 -4.90
C THR A 280 5.06 -24.64 -4.74
N GLN A 281 5.95 -23.81 -5.27
CA GLN A 281 5.70 -22.37 -5.36
C GLN A 281 4.71 -22.07 -6.48
N VAL A 282 3.65 -21.34 -6.15
CA VAL A 282 2.62 -20.90 -7.09
C VAL A 282 2.61 -19.38 -7.12
N ILE A 283 2.69 -18.81 -8.32
CA ILE A 283 2.65 -17.36 -8.54
C ILE A 283 1.35 -17.02 -9.28
N PRO A 284 0.34 -16.47 -8.58
CA PRO A 284 -0.89 -16.02 -9.22
C PRO A 284 -0.64 -14.73 -10.01
N LEU A 285 -0.77 -14.78 -11.33
CA LEU A 285 -0.51 -13.63 -12.20
C LEU A 285 -1.71 -12.66 -12.22
N LEU A 286 -1.71 -11.62 -11.39
CA LEU A 286 -2.78 -10.61 -11.39
C LEU A 286 -2.84 -9.85 -12.72
N THR A 287 -1.69 -9.66 -13.39
CA THR A 287 -1.65 -9.08 -14.74
C THR A 287 -2.56 -9.81 -15.71
N SER A 288 -2.60 -11.15 -15.65
CA SER A 288 -3.40 -11.93 -16.60
C SER A 288 -4.88 -11.62 -16.52
N VAL A 289 -5.42 -11.37 -15.32
CA VAL A 289 -6.84 -11.05 -15.14
C VAL A 289 -7.13 -9.55 -15.32
N LEU A 290 -6.22 -8.68 -14.88
CA LEU A 290 -6.42 -7.22 -14.98
C LEU A 290 -6.24 -6.68 -16.41
N TYR A 291 -5.63 -7.46 -17.30
CA TYR A 291 -5.42 -7.13 -18.71
C TYR A 291 -6.06 -8.12 -19.68
N ASP A 292 -6.95 -8.99 -19.19
CA ASP A 292 -7.65 -9.98 -20.02
C ASP A 292 -8.61 -9.28 -20.99
N LYS A 293 -8.38 -9.48 -22.30
CA LYS A 293 -9.22 -8.91 -23.37
C LYS A 293 -10.65 -9.42 -23.36
N THR A 294 -10.91 -10.55 -22.71
CA THR A 294 -12.27 -11.09 -22.57
C THR A 294 -13.07 -10.42 -21.45
N GLN A 295 -12.36 -9.74 -20.54
CA GLN A 295 -12.94 -9.06 -19.39
C GLN A 295 -12.94 -7.53 -19.53
N TRP A 296 -11.96 -6.99 -20.28
CA TRP A 296 -11.75 -5.56 -20.45
C TRP A 296 -11.70 -5.22 -21.93
N GLU A 297 -12.57 -4.32 -22.38
CA GLU A 297 -12.71 -3.98 -23.79
C GLU A 297 -11.40 -3.40 -24.39
N LYS A 298 -10.75 -2.53 -23.62
CA LYS A 298 -9.49 -1.86 -23.99
C LYS A 298 -8.45 -1.97 -22.87
N PRO A 299 -7.93 -3.16 -22.59
CA PRO A 299 -7.12 -3.39 -21.38
C PRO A 299 -5.85 -2.54 -21.29
N ASN A 300 -5.30 -2.10 -22.42
CA ASN A 300 -4.08 -1.30 -22.49
C ASN A 300 -4.33 0.22 -22.47
N GLU A 301 -5.59 0.65 -22.44
CA GLU A 301 -5.96 2.06 -22.32
C GLU A 301 -6.40 2.36 -20.88
N PHE A 302 -6.10 3.58 -20.42
CA PHE A 302 -6.66 4.10 -19.18
C PHE A 302 -8.09 4.59 -19.45
N ASN A 303 -9.07 3.78 -19.10
CA ASN A 303 -10.47 4.02 -19.46
C ASN A 303 -11.43 3.78 -18.26
N PRO A 304 -11.81 4.82 -17.53
CA PRO A 304 -12.76 4.68 -16.41
C PRO A 304 -14.12 4.06 -16.77
N SER A 305 -14.51 4.09 -18.06
CA SER A 305 -15.77 3.47 -18.50
C SER A 305 -15.80 1.96 -18.29
N HIS A 306 -14.66 1.30 -18.05
CA HIS A 306 -14.62 -0.10 -17.61
C HIS A 306 -15.46 -0.37 -16.36
N PHE A 307 -15.66 0.64 -15.52
CA PHE A 307 -16.37 0.57 -14.24
C PHE A 307 -17.66 1.38 -14.21
N LEU A 308 -18.19 1.77 -15.38
CA LEU A 308 -19.46 2.49 -15.49
C LEU A 308 -20.43 1.73 -16.40
N ASP A 309 -21.71 1.79 -16.07
CA ASP A 309 -22.79 1.36 -16.99
C ASP A 309 -23.20 2.48 -17.96
N ALA A 310 -24.18 2.21 -18.79
CA ALA A 310 -24.70 3.16 -19.79
C ALA A 310 -25.30 4.42 -19.14
N GLU A 311 -25.79 4.31 -17.90
CA GLU A 311 -26.37 5.39 -17.11
C GLU A 311 -25.32 6.16 -16.29
N GLY A 312 -24.04 5.78 -16.38
CA GLY A 312 -22.93 6.40 -15.64
C GLY A 312 -22.83 5.96 -14.18
N LYS A 313 -23.52 4.89 -13.78
CA LYS A 313 -23.42 4.32 -12.42
C LYS A 313 -22.24 3.38 -12.33
N PHE A 314 -21.65 3.32 -11.14
CA PHE A 314 -20.52 2.42 -10.87
C PHE A 314 -20.94 0.94 -10.95
N VAL A 315 -20.18 0.15 -11.71
CA VAL A 315 -20.36 -1.30 -11.88
C VAL A 315 -19.15 -2.05 -11.34
N LYS A 316 -19.40 -2.96 -10.41
CA LYS A 316 -18.40 -3.87 -9.91
C LYS A 316 -18.05 -4.93 -10.97
N ARG A 317 -16.75 -5.20 -11.14
CA ARG A 317 -16.23 -6.22 -12.06
C ARG A 317 -15.58 -7.35 -11.29
N ASP A 318 -15.95 -8.60 -11.55
CA ASP A 318 -15.37 -9.78 -10.90
C ASP A 318 -13.88 -9.97 -11.27
N ALA A 319 -13.48 -9.55 -12.47
CA ALA A 319 -12.10 -9.55 -12.93
C ALA A 319 -11.22 -8.49 -12.25
N PHE A 320 -11.80 -7.59 -11.45
CA PHE A 320 -11.06 -6.58 -10.71
C PHE A 320 -10.50 -7.15 -9.40
N MET A 321 -9.25 -7.59 -9.44
CA MET A 321 -8.59 -8.31 -8.33
C MET A 321 -7.25 -7.69 -7.88
N PRO A 322 -7.11 -6.36 -7.74
CA PRO A 322 -5.82 -5.75 -7.33
C PRO A 322 -5.41 -6.14 -5.90
N PHE A 323 -6.36 -6.60 -5.09
CA PHE A 323 -6.16 -7.06 -3.71
C PHE A 323 -6.04 -8.58 -3.59
N SER A 324 -5.92 -9.29 -4.73
CA SER A 324 -5.95 -10.75 -4.80
C SER A 324 -7.29 -11.34 -4.30
N ALA A 325 -7.34 -12.65 -4.10
CA ALA A 325 -8.55 -13.37 -3.69
C ALA A 325 -8.21 -14.49 -2.70
N GLY A 326 -9.25 -15.03 -2.03
CA GLY A 326 -9.15 -16.16 -1.14
C GLY A 326 -8.57 -15.83 0.23
N ARG A 327 -8.06 -16.86 0.92
CA ARG A 327 -7.61 -16.74 2.32
C ARG A 327 -6.40 -15.81 2.50
N ARG A 328 -5.62 -15.59 1.44
CA ARG A 328 -4.43 -14.74 1.40
C ARG A 328 -4.69 -13.39 0.72
N SER A 329 -5.94 -13.02 0.47
CA SER A 329 -6.29 -11.67 -0.01
C SER A 329 -5.73 -10.58 0.91
N CYS A 330 -5.60 -9.37 0.41
CA CYS A 330 -5.05 -8.23 1.16
C CYS A 330 -5.81 -8.01 2.47
N ALA A 331 -5.06 -7.93 3.58
CA ALA A 331 -5.63 -7.63 4.89
C ALA A 331 -5.99 -6.14 5.05
N GLY A 332 -5.31 -5.26 4.30
CA GLY A 332 -5.47 -3.81 4.33
C GLY A 332 -6.42 -3.24 3.26
N GLU A 333 -7.18 -4.08 2.53
CA GLU A 333 -8.02 -3.61 1.42
C GLU A 333 -8.95 -2.45 1.82
N SER A 334 -9.60 -2.54 2.98
CA SER A 334 -10.53 -1.50 3.45
C SER A 334 -9.81 -0.19 3.75
N LEU A 335 -8.60 -0.25 4.33
CA LEU A 335 -7.77 0.92 4.60
C LEU A 335 -7.30 1.56 3.29
N ALA A 336 -6.73 0.77 2.38
CA ALA A 336 -6.26 1.26 1.09
C ALA A 336 -7.38 1.94 0.28
N LYS A 337 -8.58 1.37 0.27
CA LYS A 337 -9.74 1.99 -0.40
C LYS A 337 -10.13 3.33 0.22
N ALA A 338 -10.03 3.46 1.54
CA ALA A 338 -10.30 4.71 2.24
C ALA A 338 -9.21 5.75 1.95
N GLU A 339 -7.93 5.37 2.04
CA GLU A 339 -6.80 6.23 1.74
C GLU A 339 -6.85 6.74 0.29
N LEU A 340 -7.01 5.84 -0.67
CA LEU A 340 -7.06 6.20 -2.08
C LEU A 340 -8.19 7.19 -2.36
N PHE A 341 -9.38 6.96 -1.82
CA PHE A 341 -10.50 7.87 -2.03
C PHE A 341 -10.25 9.23 -1.39
N LEU A 342 -9.89 9.28 -0.10
CA LEU A 342 -9.77 10.54 0.63
C LEU A 342 -8.57 11.37 0.17
N PHE A 343 -7.40 10.77 -0.03
CA PHE A 343 -6.24 11.50 -0.56
C PHE A 343 -6.49 12.01 -1.97
N PHE A 344 -7.00 11.15 -2.85
CA PHE A 344 -7.23 11.49 -4.26
C PHE A 344 -8.24 12.62 -4.39
N THR A 345 -9.38 12.54 -3.70
CA THR A 345 -10.42 13.58 -3.75
C THR A 345 -9.96 14.87 -3.10
N THR A 346 -9.28 14.83 -1.95
CA THR A 346 -8.74 16.03 -1.28
C THR A 346 -7.76 16.78 -2.17
N LEU A 347 -6.88 16.05 -2.86
CA LEU A 347 -5.89 16.68 -3.74
C LEU A 347 -6.54 17.25 -5.01
N LEU A 348 -7.48 16.53 -5.63
CA LEU A 348 -8.16 17.01 -6.83
C LEU A 348 -9.22 18.07 -6.53
N GLN A 349 -9.72 18.17 -5.32
CA GLN A 349 -10.55 19.30 -4.86
C GLN A 349 -9.77 20.62 -4.90
N LYS A 350 -8.49 20.59 -4.56
CA LYS A 350 -7.65 21.79 -4.40
C LYS A 350 -6.79 22.11 -5.62
N PHE A 351 -6.30 21.08 -6.32
CA PHE A 351 -5.27 21.24 -7.36
C PHE A 351 -5.69 20.68 -8.71
N TRP A 352 -5.23 21.36 -9.76
CA TRP A 352 -5.11 20.85 -11.11
C TRP A 352 -3.69 20.38 -11.34
N PHE A 353 -3.51 19.08 -11.56
CA PHE A 353 -2.21 18.49 -11.85
C PHE A 353 -1.92 18.53 -13.34
N ARG A 354 -0.69 18.87 -13.70
CA ARG A 354 -0.21 18.93 -15.09
C ARG A 354 1.26 18.59 -15.23
N ALA A 355 1.68 18.32 -16.45
CA ALA A 355 3.10 18.20 -16.80
C ALA A 355 3.86 19.51 -16.53
N PRO A 356 5.15 19.45 -16.15
CA PRO A 356 6.00 20.62 -16.08
C PRO A 356 6.12 21.34 -17.44
N PRO A 357 6.39 22.66 -17.45
CA PRO A 357 6.67 23.38 -18.68
C PRO A 357 7.77 22.71 -19.50
N GLY A 358 7.57 22.59 -20.81
CA GLY A 358 8.52 21.93 -21.73
C GLY A 358 8.43 20.41 -21.79
N VAL A 359 7.65 19.77 -20.92
CA VAL A 359 7.38 18.32 -20.99
C VAL A 359 6.16 18.08 -21.88
N THR A 360 6.38 17.56 -23.09
CA THR A 360 5.31 17.31 -24.07
C THR A 360 4.56 15.99 -23.84
N ALA A 361 5.20 15.00 -23.21
CA ALA A 361 4.57 13.73 -22.87
C ALA A 361 5.06 13.20 -21.53
N LEU A 362 4.12 12.79 -20.66
CA LEU A 362 4.43 12.10 -19.42
C LEU A 362 4.68 10.62 -19.69
N ASP A 363 5.79 10.09 -19.18
CA ASP A 363 6.20 8.68 -19.33
C ASP A 363 5.43 7.82 -18.32
N LEU A 364 4.66 6.85 -18.81
CA LEU A 364 3.95 5.86 -18.00
C LEU A 364 4.75 4.55 -17.81
N THR A 365 6.03 4.52 -18.15
CA THR A 365 6.84 3.32 -17.90
C THR A 365 7.02 3.11 -16.40
N ALA A 366 6.84 1.87 -15.98
CA ALA A 366 7.06 1.49 -14.58
C ALA A 366 8.53 1.18 -14.30
N VAL A 367 8.96 1.48 -13.07
CA VAL A 367 10.16 0.90 -12.46
C VAL A 367 9.76 -0.43 -11.83
N VAL A 368 10.46 -1.48 -12.21
CA VAL A 368 10.21 -2.83 -11.68
C VAL A 368 10.76 -2.94 -10.26
N GLY A 369 9.89 -3.26 -9.33
CA GLY A 369 10.16 -3.55 -7.95
C GLY A 369 9.30 -4.74 -7.47
N VAL A 370 9.16 -4.89 -6.17
CA VAL A 370 8.08 -5.71 -5.60
C VAL A 370 6.72 -5.14 -6.01
N THR A 371 6.67 -3.81 -6.10
CA THR A 371 5.59 -3.05 -6.73
C THR A 371 6.09 -2.42 -8.04
N LEU A 372 5.18 -2.22 -9.00
CA LEU A 372 5.41 -1.42 -10.19
C LEU A 372 5.17 0.05 -9.88
N ALA A 373 6.22 0.80 -9.58
CA ALA A 373 6.12 2.24 -9.33
C ALA A 373 6.28 3.05 -10.62
N PRO A 374 5.66 4.24 -10.75
CA PRO A 374 5.95 5.12 -11.86
C PRO A 374 7.43 5.55 -11.79
N LYS A 375 8.08 5.69 -12.96
CA LYS A 375 9.44 6.27 -13.03
C LYS A 375 9.47 7.61 -12.29
N PRO A 376 10.63 8.01 -11.74
CA PRO A 376 10.80 9.34 -11.16
C PRO A 376 10.35 10.41 -12.15
N HIS A 377 9.41 11.24 -11.72
CA HIS A 377 8.82 12.30 -12.53
C HIS A 377 8.49 13.50 -11.65
N LYS A 378 8.31 14.64 -12.29
CA LYS A 378 7.80 15.84 -11.64
C LYS A 378 6.44 16.20 -12.19
N LEU A 379 5.60 16.78 -11.35
CA LEU A 379 4.32 17.37 -11.72
C LEU A 379 4.25 18.78 -11.22
N CYS A 380 3.39 19.60 -11.84
CA CYS A 380 2.96 20.89 -11.30
C CYS A 380 1.54 20.75 -10.76
N ALA A 381 1.29 21.33 -9.59
CA ALA A 381 -0.02 21.42 -8.97
C ALA A 381 -0.47 22.88 -8.97
N MET A 382 -1.46 23.19 -9.78
CA MET A 382 -2.02 24.54 -9.87
C MET A 382 -3.25 24.64 -8.99
N LEU A 383 -3.36 25.71 -8.22
CA LEU A 383 -4.59 25.98 -7.46
C LEU A 383 -5.79 26.11 -8.40
N ARG A 384 -6.92 25.61 -7.96
CA ARG A 384 -8.22 25.71 -8.64
C ARG A 384 -8.97 26.93 -8.17
#